data_36eb0a81afa0012d72b526d12df57ba7
#
_entry.id   36eb0a81afa0012d72b526d12df57ba7
#
_cell.length_a   1.000
_cell.length_b   1.000
_cell.length_c   1.000
_cell.angle_alpha   90.00
_cell.angle_beta   90.00
_cell.angle_gamma   90.00
#
_symmetry.space_group_name_H-M   'P 1'
#
loop_
_entity.id
_entity.type
_entity.pdbx_description
1 polymer ?
#
loop_
_entity_poly.entity_id
_entity_poly.type
_entity_poly.pdbx_seq_one_letter_code
_entity_poly.pdbx_strand_id
1 'polypeptide(L)'
;MFTLIAKNQYGQQLELTHNDAYSIKSIDGLDPPEAVINTTHNAGLDGSVYNSAYMSDRVITITLAIEGPAEENRINLYKYFKSKFPVRIYYRNATRNVYIDGYTRVVAISFFDIKQVAQITIFCPQPNFNEVMADVQDMSSIENLFEFPFSIEAAGIPFSEIIANTEKSIRNDGDLETGVQISIRATGTVVNPKIFNVETGDSMILDMTLAAGDLISIDTRTGSKAVTLTSDGVTTSVVGKLRYGSDWFSLQPGDNIFTIAADSGAEYMKAVFTVTGQFEGV
;
A
#
# COMPACT_ATOMS: atom_id res chain seq x y z
N MET A 1 8.16 8.38 22.11
CA MET A 1 7.00 9.27 22.05
C MET A 1 6.29 8.98 20.75
N PHE A 2 4.97 8.85 20.73
CA PHE A 2 4.22 8.52 19.53
C PHE A 2 3.18 9.60 19.24
N THR A 3 2.74 9.68 17.99
CA THR A 3 1.66 10.57 17.52
C THR A 3 0.52 9.72 16.98
N LEU A 4 -0.70 10.03 17.38
CA LEU A 4 -1.93 9.39 16.89
C LEU A 4 -2.85 10.45 16.31
N ILE A 5 -3.21 10.29 15.03
CA ILE A 5 -4.09 11.23 14.31
C ILE A 5 -5.24 10.44 13.69
N ALA A 6 -6.46 10.91 13.90
CA ALA A 6 -7.64 10.41 13.22
C ALA A 6 -8.03 11.34 12.06
N LYS A 7 -8.29 10.78 10.88
CA LYS A 7 -8.77 11.50 9.69
C LYS A 7 -10.13 10.97 9.30
N ASN A 8 -11.13 11.84 9.27
CA ASN A 8 -12.50 11.47 8.92
C ASN A 8 -12.71 11.42 7.39
N GLN A 9 -13.90 11.00 6.99
CA GLN A 9 -14.33 10.90 5.58
C GLN A 9 -14.25 12.21 4.77
N TYR A 10 -14.23 13.37 5.46
CA TYR A 10 -14.14 14.70 4.83
C TYR A 10 -12.69 15.19 4.74
N GLY A 11 -11.72 14.38 5.12
CA GLY A 11 -10.30 14.74 5.12
C GLY A 11 -9.85 15.57 6.32
N GLN A 12 -10.76 15.87 7.27
CA GLN A 12 -10.42 16.61 8.48
C GLN A 12 -9.64 15.72 9.44
N GLN A 13 -8.60 16.27 10.04
CA GLN A 13 -7.70 15.55 10.95
C GLN A 13 -7.87 16.04 12.39
N LEU A 14 -7.82 15.10 13.32
CA LEU A 14 -7.78 15.35 14.76
C LEU A 14 -6.57 14.61 15.35
N GLU A 15 -5.64 15.36 15.90
CA GLU A 15 -4.56 14.80 16.69
C GLU A 15 -5.07 14.46 18.10
N LEU A 16 -4.85 13.22 18.54
CA LEU A 16 -5.31 12.72 19.82
C LEU A 16 -4.21 12.72 20.89
N THR A 17 -2.95 12.80 20.49
CA THR A 17 -1.78 12.81 21.37
C THR A 17 -1.45 14.25 21.74
N HIS A 18 -0.69 15.00 21.38
CA HIS A 18 -0.24 16.33 21.74
C HIS A 18 -1.37 17.39 21.69
N ASN A 19 -2.48 17.11 22.35
CA ASN A 19 -3.71 17.90 22.31
C ASN A 19 -4.25 18.08 23.74
N ASP A 20 -4.43 19.32 24.17
CA ASP A 20 -4.90 19.65 25.53
C ASP A 20 -6.36 19.23 25.77
N ALA A 21 -7.13 18.97 24.73
CA ALA A 21 -8.52 18.54 24.82
C ALA A 21 -8.69 17.04 25.17
N TYR A 22 -7.68 16.22 24.88
CA TYR A 22 -7.75 14.77 25.04
C TYR A 22 -6.46 14.20 25.63
N SER A 23 -6.61 13.23 26.51
CA SER A 23 -5.51 12.51 27.14
C SER A 23 -5.69 11.01 26.93
N ILE A 24 -4.84 10.39 26.10
CA ILE A 24 -4.93 8.96 25.81
C ILE A 24 -4.60 8.15 27.06
N LYS A 25 -5.48 7.22 27.40
CA LYS A 25 -5.33 6.29 28.52
C LYS A 25 -4.79 4.93 28.10
N SER A 26 -5.38 4.36 27.05
CA SER A 26 -4.94 3.13 26.43
C SER A 26 -5.31 3.10 24.96
N ILE A 27 -4.56 2.31 24.20
CA ILE A 27 -4.87 1.95 22.82
C ILE A 27 -4.65 0.45 22.74
N ASP A 28 -5.72 -0.28 22.40
CA ASP A 28 -5.68 -1.71 22.21
C ASP A 28 -5.81 -2.01 20.71
N GLY A 29 -5.20 -3.10 20.23
CA GLY A 29 -5.26 -3.52 18.84
C GLY A 29 -4.15 -2.93 17.95
N LEU A 30 -3.06 -2.44 18.53
CA LEU A 30 -1.85 -2.02 17.80
C LEU A 30 -0.87 -3.19 17.59
N ASP A 31 -0.97 -4.26 18.39
CA ASP A 31 -0.20 -5.48 18.24
C ASP A 31 -0.66 -6.30 17.02
N PRO A 32 0.11 -7.29 16.55
CA PRO A 32 -0.31 -8.21 15.52
C PRO A 32 -1.71 -8.78 15.76
N PRO A 33 -2.58 -8.90 14.73
CA PRO A 33 -3.93 -9.44 14.90
C PRO A 33 -3.89 -10.94 15.20
N GLU A 34 -4.96 -11.44 15.82
CA GLU A 34 -5.11 -12.86 16.10
C GLU A 34 -5.24 -13.66 14.80
N ALA A 35 -4.49 -14.75 14.69
CA ALA A 35 -4.59 -15.68 13.59
C ALA A 35 -5.66 -16.75 13.86
N VAL A 36 -6.54 -16.99 12.90
CA VAL A 36 -7.46 -18.12 12.92
C VAL A 36 -6.77 -19.31 12.28
N ILE A 37 -6.54 -20.37 13.09
CA ILE A 37 -5.88 -21.60 12.65
C ILE A 37 -6.95 -22.68 12.45
N ASN A 38 -7.11 -23.14 11.21
CA ASN A 38 -8.02 -24.21 10.88
C ASN A 38 -7.31 -25.57 10.98
N THR A 39 -7.87 -26.45 11.78
CA THR A 39 -7.32 -27.80 12.01
C THR A 39 -8.37 -28.88 11.85
N THR A 40 -7.93 -30.11 11.56
CA THR A 40 -8.77 -31.31 11.52
C THR A 40 -8.31 -32.30 12.58
N HIS A 41 -9.24 -32.81 13.38
CA HIS A 41 -9.01 -33.88 14.34
C HIS A 41 -9.29 -35.23 13.69
N ASN A 42 -8.33 -36.16 13.81
CA ASN A 42 -8.51 -37.55 13.36
C ASN A 42 -8.93 -38.40 14.55
N ALA A 43 -9.98 -39.19 14.39
CA ALA A 43 -10.47 -40.08 15.44
C ALA A 43 -9.37 -41.09 15.87
N GLY A 44 -9.10 -41.17 17.15
CA GLY A 44 -8.13 -42.11 17.72
C GLY A 44 -6.66 -41.66 17.70
N LEU A 45 -6.37 -40.41 17.28
CA LEU A 45 -5.05 -39.80 17.36
C LEU A 45 -5.08 -38.56 18.26
N ASP A 46 -4.05 -38.39 19.06
CA ASP A 46 -3.87 -37.16 19.83
C ASP A 46 -3.42 -36.02 18.93
N GLY A 47 -3.92 -34.80 19.21
CA GLY A 47 -3.60 -33.62 18.47
C GLY A 47 -4.49 -33.38 17.25
N SER A 48 -4.07 -32.46 16.36
CA SER A 48 -4.79 -32.09 15.14
C SER A 48 -3.84 -31.86 13.98
N VAL A 49 -4.36 -31.96 12.76
CA VAL A 49 -3.62 -31.67 11.54
C VAL A 49 -3.93 -30.21 11.14
N TYR A 50 -2.89 -29.42 10.89
CA TYR A 50 -3.00 -28.07 10.36
C TYR A 50 -3.51 -28.10 8.91
N ASN A 51 -4.51 -27.29 8.61
CA ASN A 51 -5.07 -27.17 7.26
C ASN A 51 -4.73 -25.81 6.62
N SER A 52 -5.02 -24.72 7.35
CA SER A 52 -4.80 -23.35 6.88
C SER A 52 -4.82 -22.37 8.04
N ALA A 53 -4.29 -21.18 7.82
CA ALA A 53 -4.44 -20.05 8.74
C ALA A 53 -4.71 -18.77 7.96
N TYR A 54 -5.41 -17.83 8.60
CA TYR A 54 -5.60 -16.48 8.09
C TYR A 54 -5.71 -15.50 9.25
N MET A 55 -5.40 -14.23 9.01
CA MET A 55 -5.61 -13.18 9.99
C MET A 55 -7.07 -12.73 9.98
N SER A 56 -7.65 -12.57 11.17
CA SER A 56 -8.96 -11.95 11.31
C SER A 56 -8.88 -10.44 11.09
N ASP A 57 -10.07 -9.83 10.93
CA ASP A 57 -10.21 -8.38 11.00
C ASP A 57 -9.63 -7.83 12.31
N ARG A 58 -9.18 -6.58 12.27
CA ARG A 58 -8.62 -5.89 13.43
C ARG A 58 -9.67 -4.99 14.07
N VAL A 59 -9.68 -4.95 15.39
CA VAL A 59 -10.43 -3.97 16.15
C VAL A 59 -9.46 -3.09 16.95
N ILE A 60 -9.48 -1.78 16.69
CA ILE A 60 -8.70 -0.81 17.47
C ILE A 60 -9.63 -0.14 18.46
N THR A 61 -9.25 -0.15 19.74
CA THR A 61 -10.00 0.51 20.81
C THR A 61 -9.13 1.59 21.43
N ILE A 62 -9.53 2.85 21.28
CA ILE A 62 -8.85 4.01 21.84
C ILE A 62 -9.66 4.48 23.06
N THR A 63 -9.06 4.46 24.23
CA THR A 63 -9.61 5.00 25.46
C THR A 63 -8.91 6.30 25.81
N LEU A 64 -9.67 7.39 25.92
CA LEU A 64 -9.13 8.72 26.22
C LEU A 64 -9.98 9.44 27.27
N ALA A 65 -9.33 10.27 28.08
CA ALA A 65 -10.03 11.23 28.93
C ALA A 65 -10.31 12.49 28.11
N ILE A 66 -11.48 13.08 28.33
CA ILE A 66 -11.89 14.37 27.76
C ILE A 66 -11.54 15.43 28.79
N GLU A 67 -10.64 16.33 28.43
CA GLU A 67 -10.26 17.47 29.27
C GLU A 67 -11.20 18.66 29.03
N GLY A 68 -11.14 19.66 29.89
CA GLY A 68 -12.09 20.79 29.80
C GLY A 68 -11.79 21.76 28.63
N PRO A 69 -12.85 22.33 28.00
CA PRO A 69 -14.27 22.21 28.28
C PRO A 69 -14.87 20.90 27.73
N ALA A 70 -15.29 20.02 28.65
CA ALA A 70 -15.60 18.62 28.33
C ALA A 70 -16.75 18.45 27.33
N GLU A 71 -17.79 19.31 27.38
CA GLU A 71 -18.95 19.20 26.49
C GLU A 71 -18.57 19.56 25.03
N GLU A 72 -17.84 20.63 24.84
CA GLU A 72 -17.39 21.07 23.53
C GLU A 72 -16.44 20.02 22.91
N ASN A 73 -15.48 19.53 23.70
CA ASN A 73 -14.53 18.51 23.26
C ASN A 73 -15.21 17.19 22.94
N ARG A 74 -16.22 16.80 23.73
CA ARG A 74 -17.05 15.62 23.44
C ARG A 74 -17.80 15.74 22.11
N ILE A 75 -18.47 16.89 21.88
CA ILE A 75 -19.19 17.14 20.62
C ILE A 75 -18.22 17.16 19.45
N ASN A 76 -17.02 17.67 19.67
CA ASN A 76 -15.96 17.67 18.66
C ASN A 76 -15.55 16.25 18.26
N LEU A 77 -15.37 15.31 19.22
CA LEU A 77 -15.10 13.90 18.92
C LEU A 77 -16.13 13.30 17.96
N TYR A 78 -17.42 13.59 18.14
CA TYR A 78 -18.47 13.06 17.27
C TYR A 78 -18.36 13.52 15.81
N LYS A 79 -17.68 14.62 15.52
CA LYS A 79 -17.44 15.08 14.14
C LYS A 79 -16.43 14.19 13.41
N TYR A 80 -15.46 13.65 14.15
CA TYR A 80 -14.40 12.82 13.59
C TYR A 80 -14.77 11.33 13.62
N PHE A 81 -15.46 10.87 14.65
CA PHE A 81 -15.79 9.46 14.85
C PHE A 81 -17.30 9.24 14.72
N LYS A 82 -17.81 9.36 13.49
CA LYS A 82 -19.22 9.05 13.21
C LYS A 82 -19.39 7.55 12.99
N SER A 83 -20.34 6.92 13.70
CA SER A 83 -20.66 5.49 13.53
C SER A 83 -21.01 5.17 12.09
N LYS A 84 -20.54 4.04 11.56
CA LYS A 84 -20.62 3.51 10.19
C LYS A 84 -19.70 4.21 9.18
N PHE A 85 -19.13 5.37 9.48
CA PHE A 85 -18.34 6.10 8.51
C PHE A 85 -16.86 5.73 8.59
N PRO A 86 -16.15 5.81 7.46
CA PRO A 86 -14.74 5.50 7.42
C PRO A 86 -13.94 6.53 8.22
N VAL A 87 -12.92 6.01 8.87
CA VAL A 87 -11.90 6.79 9.57
C VAL A 87 -10.55 6.18 9.28
N ARG A 88 -9.55 7.00 9.02
CA ARG A 88 -8.16 6.58 8.89
C ARG A 88 -7.41 6.98 10.15
N ILE A 89 -6.72 6.03 10.75
CA ILE A 89 -5.87 6.25 11.92
C ILE A 89 -4.42 6.24 11.46
N TYR A 90 -3.72 7.33 11.72
CA TYR A 90 -2.29 7.44 11.52
C TYR A 90 -1.60 7.21 12.86
N TYR A 91 -0.60 6.35 12.83
CA TYR A 91 0.28 6.12 13.97
C TYR A 91 1.72 6.40 13.55
N ARG A 92 2.42 7.20 14.34
CA ARG A 92 3.83 7.53 14.10
C ARG A 92 4.62 7.43 15.38
N ASN A 93 5.73 6.70 15.34
CA ASN A 93 6.75 6.69 16.39
C ASN A 93 8.15 6.89 15.77
N ALA A 94 9.21 6.53 16.48
CA ALA A 94 10.59 6.69 15.99
C ALA A 94 10.93 5.76 14.81
N THR A 95 10.24 4.62 14.68
CA THR A 95 10.55 3.55 13.71
C THR A 95 9.45 3.32 12.68
N ARG A 96 8.20 3.68 12.98
CA ARG A 96 7.03 3.43 12.13
C ARG A 96 6.29 4.73 11.84
N ASN A 97 5.86 4.91 10.60
CA ASN A 97 4.98 5.98 10.15
C ASN A 97 3.91 5.36 9.25
N VAL A 98 2.81 4.94 9.86
CA VAL A 98 1.82 4.07 9.22
C VAL A 98 0.41 4.57 9.41
N TYR A 99 -0.50 4.04 8.61
CA TYR A 99 -1.93 4.26 8.75
C TYR A 99 -2.71 2.95 8.61
N ILE A 100 -3.92 2.96 9.14
CA ILE A 100 -4.90 1.90 8.93
C ILE A 100 -6.26 2.51 8.65
N ASP A 101 -7.00 1.91 7.73
CA ASP A 101 -8.36 2.29 7.38
C ASP A 101 -9.37 1.42 8.13
N GLY A 102 -10.36 2.06 8.72
CA GLY A 102 -11.41 1.37 9.43
C GLY A 102 -12.72 2.16 9.43
N TYR A 103 -13.69 1.59 10.13
CA TYR A 103 -15.01 2.18 10.30
C TYR A 103 -15.28 2.37 11.78
N THR A 104 -15.72 3.54 12.18
CA THR A 104 -16.13 3.78 13.56
C THR A 104 -17.31 2.89 13.92
N ARG A 105 -17.09 1.95 14.85
CA ARG A 105 -18.13 1.02 15.32
C ARG A 105 -18.93 1.60 16.47
N VAL A 106 -18.25 2.10 17.50
CA VAL A 106 -18.86 2.63 18.73
C VAL A 106 -18.04 3.80 19.24
N VAL A 107 -18.73 4.80 19.76
CA VAL A 107 -18.17 5.86 20.63
C VAL A 107 -18.97 5.83 21.92
N ALA A 108 -18.43 5.25 22.97
CA ALA A 108 -19.04 5.20 24.30
C ALA A 108 -18.39 6.25 25.19
N ILE A 109 -19.21 7.02 25.91
CA ILE A 109 -18.74 8.10 26.79
C ILE A 109 -19.38 7.95 28.17
N SER A 110 -18.57 8.11 29.24
CA SER A 110 -19.05 8.18 30.62
C SER A 110 -19.53 9.59 30.94
N PHE A 111 -20.84 9.82 30.82
CA PHE A 111 -21.42 11.16 30.97
C PHE A 111 -21.44 11.70 32.41
N PHE A 112 -21.49 10.81 33.38
CA PHE A 112 -21.73 11.20 34.77
C PHE A 112 -20.49 11.17 35.65
N ASP A 113 -19.34 10.87 35.07
CA ASP A 113 -18.05 10.85 35.75
C ASP A 113 -17.48 12.27 35.89
N ILE A 114 -16.75 12.53 36.96
CA ILE A 114 -16.06 13.80 37.20
C ILE A 114 -15.07 14.08 36.06
N LYS A 115 -14.40 13.05 35.57
CA LYS A 115 -13.59 13.07 34.32
C LYS A 115 -14.27 12.17 33.31
N GLN A 116 -14.80 12.78 32.26
CA GLN A 116 -15.42 12.02 31.17
C GLN A 116 -14.37 11.22 30.44
N VAL A 117 -14.66 9.94 30.20
CA VAL A 117 -13.82 9.03 29.42
C VAL A 117 -14.58 8.63 28.16
N ALA A 118 -13.93 8.72 27.03
CA ALA A 118 -14.44 8.22 25.76
C ALA A 118 -13.70 6.94 25.37
N GLN A 119 -14.46 5.91 24.99
CA GLN A 119 -13.95 4.70 24.37
C GLN A 119 -14.42 4.66 22.93
N ILE A 120 -13.48 4.67 21.99
CA ILE A 120 -13.73 4.69 20.55
C ILE A 120 -13.29 3.35 19.99
N THR A 121 -14.22 2.61 19.42
CA THR A 121 -13.95 1.31 18.79
C THR A 121 -14.04 1.43 17.29
N ILE A 122 -12.98 1.04 16.59
CA ILE A 122 -12.81 1.11 15.13
C ILE A 122 -12.62 -0.31 14.61
N PHE A 123 -13.45 -0.67 13.65
CA PHE A 123 -13.37 -1.95 12.95
C PHE A 123 -12.58 -1.76 11.66
N CYS A 124 -11.49 -2.50 11.49
CA CYS A 124 -10.59 -2.46 10.35
C CYS A 124 -10.71 -3.79 9.59
N PRO A 125 -11.41 -3.80 8.42
CA PRO A 125 -11.57 -5.02 7.62
C PRO A 125 -10.24 -5.59 7.10
N GLN A 126 -9.28 -4.70 6.81
CA GLN A 126 -7.90 -5.07 6.49
C GLN A 126 -7.08 -4.94 7.77
N PRO A 127 -6.48 -6.03 8.25
CA PRO A 127 -5.85 -6.03 9.57
C PRO A 127 -4.48 -5.35 9.61
N ASN A 128 -3.84 -5.16 8.46
CA ASN A 128 -2.46 -4.68 8.38
C ASN A 128 -2.39 -3.16 8.34
N PHE A 129 -1.36 -2.61 8.96
CA PHE A 129 -0.99 -1.22 8.81
C PHE A 129 -0.27 -1.02 7.48
N ASN A 130 -0.53 0.11 6.82
CA ASN A 130 0.12 0.52 5.59
C ASN A 130 1.08 1.68 5.87
N GLU A 131 2.19 1.70 5.20
CA GLU A 131 3.12 2.83 5.25
C GLU A 131 2.47 4.10 4.69
N VAL A 132 2.75 5.25 5.33
CA VAL A 132 2.17 6.55 4.91
C VAL A 132 2.77 7.04 3.61
N MET A 133 4.05 6.79 3.40
CA MET A 133 4.77 7.17 2.19
C MET A 133 5.07 5.91 1.39
N ALA A 134 4.40 5.78 0.24
CA ALA A 134 4.75 4.72 -0.70
C ALA A 134 6.13 4.98 -1.31
N ASP A 135 6.95 3.95 -1.43
CA ASP A 135 8.22 4.02 -2.13
C ASP A 135 8.01 3.94 -3.65
N VAL A 136 8.63 4.87 -4.37
CA VAL A 136 8.50 5.00 -5.84
C VAL A 136 9.81 4.62 -6.48
N GLN A 137 9.84 3.49 -7.15
CA GLN A 137 11.04 2.91 -7.76
C GLN A 137 10.91 2.89 -9.29
N ASP A 138 11.82 3.57 -9.98
CA ASP A 138 11.84 3.66 -11.44
C ASP A 138 12.62 2.48 -12.03
N MET A 139 12.01 1.76 -12.96
CA MET A 139 12.62 0.66 -13.71
C MET A 139 13.47 1.11 -14.88
N SER A 140 13.37 2.37 -15.33
CA SER A 140 14.20 2.87 -16.43
C SER A 140 15.64 3.03 -15.95
N SER A 141 16.57 2.28 -16.54
CA SER A 141 18.00 2.53 -16.40
C SER A 141 18.43 3.54 -17.45
N ILE A 142 18.93 4.66 -17.00
CA ILE A 142 19.64 5.62 -17.84
C ILE A 142 21.12 5.35 -17.59
N GLU A 143 21.82 4.71 -18.53
CA GLU A 143 23.27 4.72 -18.51
C GLU A 143 23.78 6.05 -19.05
N ASN A 144 24.51 6.77 -18.20
CA ASN A 144 25.25 7.95 -18.62
C ASN A 144 26.50 7.45 -19.40
N LEU A 145 26.47 7.58 -20.72
CA LEU A 145 27.62 7.23 -21.56
C LEU A 145 28.73 8.29 -21.55
N PHE A 146 28.74 9.12 -20.51
CA PHE A 146 29.64 10.26 -20.40
C PHE A 146 30.43 10.20 -19.10
N GLU A 147 31.75 9.97 -19.19
CA GLU A 147 32.71 10.04 -18.09
C GLU A 147 33.80 11.09 -18.40
N PHE A 148 34.30 11.77 -17.36
CA PHE A 148 35.43 12.67 -17.46
C PHE A 148 36.74 11.95 -17.13
N PRO A 149 37.86 12.15 -17.88
CA PRO A 149 38.05 13.01 -19.07
C PRO A 149 37.63 12.33 -20.35
N PHE A 150 37.04 13.07 -21.30
CA PHE A 150 36.52 12.58 -22.57
C PHE A 150 37.21 13.26 -23.77
N SER A 151 37.23 12.59 -24.91
CA SER A 151 37.59 13.15 -26.21
C SER A 151 36.39 13.14 -27.13
N ILE A 152 36.19 14.24 -27.87
CA ILE A 152 35.08 14.35 -28.85
C ILE A 152 35.53 13.63 -30.13
N GLU A 153 34.83 12.57 -30.50
CA GLU A 153 34.99 11.93 -31.78
C GLU A 153 34.05 12.49 -32.84
N ALA A 154 34.39 12.32 -34.14
CA ALA A 154 33.63 12.91 -35.24
C ALA A 154 32.19 12.40 -35.38
N ALA A 155 31.81 11.33 -34.70
CA ALA A 155 30.48 10.72 -34.72
C ALA A 155 29.48 11.36 -33.72
N GLY A 156 29.94 12.33 -32.90
CA GLY A 156 29.14 12.92 -31.82
C GLY A 156 29.28 12.17 -30.49
N ILE A 157 28.77 12.77 -29.42
CA ILE A 157 28.81 12.18 -28.09
C ILE A 157 27.40 11.73 -27.72
N PRO A 158 27.13 10.43 -27.54
CA PRO A 158 25.88 9.99 -26.93
C PRO A 158 25.87 10.38 -25.45
N PHE A 159 24.86 11.16 -25.02
CA PHE A 159 24.76 11.62 -23.63
C PHE A 159 24.15 10.56 -22.70
N SER A 160 23.25 9.74 -23.22
CA SER A 160 22.60 8.66 -22.47
C SER A 160 21.95 7.66 -23.42
N GLU A 161 21.86 6.41 -22.98
CA GLU A 161 21.08 5.38 -23.64
C GLU A 161 20.09 4.79 -22.61
N ILE A 162 18.86 4.50 -23.07
CA ILE A 162 17.88 3.77 -22.25
C ILE A 162 18.05 2.29 -22.56
N ILE A 163 18.54 1.53 -21.59
CA ILE A 163 18.68 0.10 -21.74
C ILE A 163 17.35 -0.55 -21.35
N ALA A 164 16.64 -1.11 -22.33
CA ALA A 164 15.51 -1.99 -22.13
C ALA A 164 16.01 -3.38 -21.75
N ASN A 165 15.26 -4.09 -20.89
CA ASN A 165 15.56 -5.43 -20.36
C ASN A 165 16.65 -5.52 -19.27
N THR A 166 16.82 -4.48 -18.49
CA THR A 166 17.67 -4.55 -17.30
C THR A 166 16.86 -5.12 -16.14
N GLU A 167 17.40 -6.15 -15.49
CA GLU A 167 16.88 -6.62 -14.22
C GLU A 167 17.07 -5.53 -13.16
N LYS A 168 16.04 -5.26 -12.39
CA LYS A 168 16.09 -4.27 -11.32
C LYS A 168 15.46 -4.79 -10.05
N SER A 169 16.11 -4.54 -8.91
CA SER A 169 15.57 -4.83 -7.61
C SER A 169 14.51 -3.80 -7.26
N ILE A 170 13.31 -4.30 -6.93
CA ILE A 170 12.19 -3.53 -6.35
C ILE A 170 12.06 -3.98 -4.90
N ARG A 171 12.27 -3.02 -3.99
CA ARG A 171 12.33 -3.31 -2.57
C ARG A 171 10.97 -3.09 -1.89
N ASN A 172 10.59 -4.05 -1.06
CA ASN A 172 9.48 -3.94 -0.12
C ASN A 172 10.06 -3.81 1.29
N ASP A 173 9.97 -2.62 1.88
CA ASP A 173 10.45 -2.34 3.24
C ASP A 173 9.44 -2.73 4.33
N GLY A 174 8.27 -3.28 3.95
CA GLY A 174 7.29 -3.86 4.87
C GLY A 174 7.73 -5.20 5.45
N ASP A 175 7.06 -5.61 6.52
CA ASP A 175 7.26 -6.93 7.16
C ASP A 175 6.44 -8.03 6.47
N LEU A 176 5.51 -7.66 5.59
CA LEU A 176 4.56 -8.56 4.94
C LEU A 176 4.67 -8.52 3.42
N GLU A 177 4.26 -9.63 2.80
CA GLU A 177 4.00 -9.68 1.39
C GLU A 177 2.91 -8.67 1.00
N THR A 178 3.17 -7.84 -0.02
CA THR A 178 2.24 -6.78 -0.45
C THR A 178 2.07 -6.76 -1.96
N GLY A 179 0.90 -6.34 -2.43
CA GLY A 179 0.71 -6.00 -3.83
C GLY A 179 1.40 -4.68 -4.19
N VAL A 180 1.57 -4.43 -5.47
CA VAL A 180 2.29 -3.28 -6.01
C VAL A 180 1.44 -2.52 -7.03
N GLN A 181 1.65 -1.22 -7.13
CA GLN A 181 1.13 -0.41 -8.22
C GLN A 181 2.23 -0.19 -9.26
N ILE A 182 1.94 -0.51 -10.52
CA ILE A 182 2.90 -0.40 -11.62
C ILE A 182 2.32 0.57 -12.65
N SER A 183 3.09 1.58 -13.02
CA SER A 183 2.75 2.53 -14.06
C SER A 183 3.71 2.37 -15.22
N ILE A 184 3.20 2.06 -16.41
CA ILE A 184 3.99 1.96 -17.65
C ILE A 184 3.58 3.08 -18.58
N ARG A 185 4.49 4.00 -18.84
CA ARG A 185 4.31 5.08 -19.82
C ARG A 185 5.01 4.74 -21.12
N ALA A 186 4.31 4.82 -22.23
CA ALA A 186 4.88 4.67 -23.57
C ALA A 186 5.35 6.03 -24.10
N THR A 187 6.61 6.12 -24.54
CA THR A 187 7.16 7.30 -25.22
C THR A 187 7.19 7.13 -26.74
N GLY A 188 6.94 5.93 -27.24
CA GLY A 188 6.78 5.54 -28.63
C GLY A 188 5.81 4.37 -28.72
N THR A 189 5.76 3.71 -29.88
CA THR A 189 4.89 2.53 -30.07
C THR A 189 5.48 1.33 -29.34
N VAL A 190 4.69 0.69 -28.45
CA VAL A 190 5.05 -0.51 -27.70
C VAL A 190 4.03 -1.61 -27.99
N VAL A 191 4.49 -2.78 -28.40
CA VAL A 191 3.63 -3.94 -28.71
C VAL A 191 3.78 -4.99 -27.64
N ASN A 192 2.64 -5.38 -27.05
CA ASN A 192 2.53 -6.42 -26.03
C ASN A 192 3.52 -6.22 -24.87
N PRO A 193 3.35 -5.16 -24.06
CA PRO A 193 4.19 -4.92 -22.88
C PRO A 193 4.11 -6.09 -21.89
N LYS A 194 5.25 -6.42 -21.30
CA LYS A 194 5.45 -7.59 -20.42
C LYS A 194 6.22 -7.17 -19.18
N ILE A 195 5.84 -7.73 -18.06
CA ILE A 195 6.53 -7.61 -16.77
C ILE A 195 6.80 -9.04 -16.28
N PHE A 196 8.01 -9.29 -15.80
CA PHE A 196 8.42 -10.57 -15.24
C PHE A 196 9.01 -10.37 -13.86
N ASN A 197 8.61 -11.21 -12.91
CA ASN A 197 9.37 -11.43 -11.67
C ASN A 197 10.38 -12.54 -11.94
N VAL A 198 11.67 -12.21 -11.88
CA VAL A 198 12.76 -13.13 -12.25
C VAL A 198 12.91 -14.24 -11.21
N GLU A 199 12.58 -13.98 -9.95
CA GLU A 199 12.76 -14.92 -8.84
C GLU A 199 11.64 -15.96 -8.77
N THR A 200 10.37 -15.54 -8.95
CA THR A 200 9.20 -16.44 -8.88
C THR A 200 8.86 -17.04 -10.24
N GLY A 201 9.30 -16.42 -11.34
CA GLY A 201 8.92 -16.79 -12.70
C GLY A 201 7.54 -16.28 -13.11
N ASP A 202 6.85 -15.53 -12.25
CA ASP A 202 5.55 -14.95 -12.53
C ASP A 202 5.65 -13.93 -13.67
N SER A 203 4.60 -13.85 -14.47
CA SER A 203 4.57 -12.93 -15.61
C SER A 203 3.21 -12.25 -15.77
N MET A 204 3.22 -11.01 -16.20
CA MET A 204 2.04 -10.27 -16.62
C MET A 204 2.26 -9.71 -18.03
N ILE A 205 1.41 -10.13 -18.95
CA ILE A 205 1.52 -9.79 -20.37
C ILE A 205 0.22 -9.13 -20.82
N LEU A 206 0.33 -7.98 -21.47
CA LEU A 206 -0.80 -7.23 -22.01
C LEU A 206 -0.84 -7.41 -23.53
N ASP A 207 -1.88 -8.07 -24.06
CA ASP A 207 -2.09 -8.26 -25.50
C ASP A 207 -2.72 -6.98 -26.11
N MET A 208 -1.86 -5.95 -26.27
CA MET A 208 -2.26 -4.67 -26.84
C MET A 208 -1.05 -3.86 -27.33
N THR A 209 -1.33 -2.85 -28.18
CA THR A 209 -0.34 -1.89 -28.62
C THR A 209 -0.59 -0.55 -27.95
N LEU A 210 0.47 0.05 -27.38
CA LEU A 210 0.46 1.39 -26.80
C LEU A 210 1.02 2.39 -27.82
N ALA A 211 0.40 3.56 -27.89
CA ALA A 211 0.91 4.70 -28.63
C ALA A 211 1.77 5.61 -27.72
N ALA A 212 2.53 6.51 -28.32
CA ALA A 212 3.26 7.54 -27.57
C ALA A 212 2.29 8.40 -26.74
N GLY A 213 2.55 8.54 -25.45
CA GLY A 213 1.70 9.27 -24.49
C GLY A 213 0.77 8.39 -23.67
N ASP A 214 0.50 7.16 -24.09
CA ASP A 214 -0.32 6.20 -23.34
C ASP A 214 0.31 5.85 -21.99
N LEU A 215 -0.55 5.69 -20.99
CA LEU A 215 -0.18 5.27 -19.63
C LEU A 215 -1.03 4.06 -19.21
N ILE A 216 -0.38 2.95 -18.99
CA ILE A 216 -0.97 1.79 -18.31
C ILE A 216 -0.75 1.93 -16.80
N SER A 217 -1.80 1.69 -16.02
CA SER A 217 -1.71 1.58 -14.57
C SER A 217 -2.26 0.22 -14.14
N ILE A 218 -1.41 -0.54 -13.45
CA ILE A 218 -1.70 -1.86 -12.91
C ILE A 218 -1.69 -1.76 -11.39
N ASP A 219 -2.74 -2.22 -10.74
CA ASP A 219 -2.80 -2.34 -9.28
C ASP A 219 -3.00 -3.81 -8.92
N THR A 220 -2.03 -4.41 -8.23
CA THR A 220 -2.09 -5.82 -7.84
C THR A 220 -2.51 -6.02 -6.39
N ARG A 221 -2.73 -4.92 -5.63
CA ARG A 221 -3.07 -4.98 -4.21
C ARG A 221 -4.40 -5.68 -3.99
N THR A 222 -4.47 -6.43 -2.89
CA THR A 222 -5.69 -7.14 -2.48
C THR A 222 -6.87 -6.17 -2.33
N GLY A 223 -7.99 -6.49 -3.00
CA GLY A 223 -9.20 -5.66 -3.01
C GLY A 223 -9.19 -4.48 -3.99
N SER A 224 -8.06 -4.23 -4.69
CA SER A 224 -7.91 -3.11 -5.63
C SER A 224 -7.42 -3.54 -7.02
N LYS A 225 -7.39 -4.85 -7.29
CA LYS A 225 -6.86 -5.40 -8.56
C LYS A 225 -7.51 -4.75 -9.78
N ALA A 226 -6.71 -4.07 -10.58
CA ALA A 226 -7.17 -3.34 -11.75
C ALA A 226 -6.06 -3.18 -12.78
N VAL A 227 -6.44 -3.10 -14.06
CA VAL A 227 -5.57 -2.68 -15.15
C VAL A 227 -6.32 -1.63 -15.96
N THR A 228 -5.74 -0.43 -16.06
CA THR A 228 -6.34 0.69 -16.76
C THR A 228 -5.38 1.29 -17.78
N LEU A 229 -5.92 1.74 -18.90
CA LEU A 229 -5.22 2.54 -19.89
C LEU A 229 -5.73 3.98 -19.82
N THR A 230 -4.83 4.94 -19.72
CA THR A 230 -5.12 6.36 -19.93
C THR A 230 -4.50 6.77 -21.25
N SER A 231 -5.35 7.14 -22.22
CA SER A 231 -4.99 7.64 -23.55
C SER A 231 -5.76 8.91 -23.82
N ASP A 232 -5.09 9.96 -24.28
CA ASP A 232 -5.70 11.29 -24.56
C ASP A 232 -6.55 11.84 -23.38
N GLY A 233 -6.14 11.56 -22.14
CA GLY A 233 -6.82 11.99 -20.92
C GLY A 233 -8.06 11.16 -20.55
N VAL A 234 -8.39 10.13 -21.32
CA VAL A 234 -9.50 9.19 -21.02
C VAL A 234 -8.95 7.92 -20.41
N THR A 235 -9.45 7.55 -19.23
CA THR A 235 -9.07 6.31 -18.55
C THR A 235 -10.13 5.22 -18.75
N THR A 236 -9.69 4.07 -19.23
CA THR A 236 -10.55 2.90 -19.50
C THR A 236 -9.98 1.65 -18.85
N SER A 237 -10.84 0.74 -18.41
CA SER A 237 -10.38 -0.57 -17.91
C SER A 237 -9.97 -1.46 -19.08
N VAL A 238 -8.78 -2.01 -19.00
CA VAL A 238 -8.20 -2.92 -19.99
C VAL A 238 -7.80 -4.27 -19.39
N VAL A 239 -8.41 -4.65 -18.26
CA VAL A 239 -8.14 -5.94 -17.61
C VAL A 239 -8.34 -7.12 -18.55
N GLY A 240 -9.31 -7.04 -19.50
CA GLY A 240 -9.55 -8.07 -20.51
C GLY A 240 -8.44 -8.19 -21.58
N LYS A 241 -7.42 -7.33 -21.54
CA LYS A 241 -6.21 -7.41 -22.39
C LYS A 241 -5.07 -8.16 -21.71
N LEU A 242 -5.22 -8.53 -20.44
CA LEU A 242 -4.28 -9.45 -19.80
C LEU A 242 -4.35 -10.79 -20.51
N ARG A 243 -3.18 -11.29 -20.92
CA ARG A 243 -3.05 -12.62 -21.52
C ARG A 243 -3.45 -13.68 -20.52
N TYR A 244 -4.17 -14.71 -20.96
CA TYR A 244 -4.48 -15.86 -20.12
C TYR A 244 -3.22 -16.48 -19.52
N GLY A 245 -3.24 -16.74 -18.21
CA GLY A 245 -2.06 -17.21 -17.46
C GLY A 245 -1.16 -16.10 -16.94
N SER A 246 -1.56 -14.81 -17.04
CA SER A 246 -0.86 -13.73 -16.35
C SER A 246 -1.12 -13.78 -14.86
N ASP A 247 -0.06 -13.54 -14.06
CA ASP A 247 -0.07 -13.58 -12.61
C ASP A 247 -0.24 -12.17 -12.03
N TRP A 248 -0.93 -12.09 -10.90
CA TRP A 248 -1.02 -10.86 -10.12
C TRP A 248 0.14 -10.83 -9.11
N PHE A 249 1.16 -10.05 -9.41
CA PHE A 249 2.36 -9.99 -8.58
C PHE A 249 2.08 -9.61 -7.14
N SER A 250 2.85 -10.22 -6.24
CA SER A 250 3.08 -9.76 -4.88
C SER A 250 4.58 -9.63 -4.64
N LEU A 251 4.96 -8.69 -3.78
CA LEU A 251 6.34 -8.44 -3.39
C LEU A 251 6.58 -9.06 -2.03
N GLN A 252 7.54 -9.96 -1.95
CA GLN A 252 8.03 -10.47 -0.66
C GLN A 252 8.77 -9.35 0.09
N PRO A 253 8.84 -9.39 1.43
CA PRO A 253 9.70 -8.49 2.19
C PRO A 253 11.14 -8.53 1.71
N GLY A 254 11.75 -7.36 1.53
CA GLY A 254 13.10 -7.22 0.98
C GLY A 254 13.11 -6.98 -0.53
N ASP A 255 14.18 -7.44 -1.18
CA ASP A 255 14.41 -7.21 -2.60
C ASP A 255 13.66 -8.22 -3.46
N ASN A 256 13.08 -7.77 -4.58
CA ASN A 256 12.35 -8.57 -5.56
C ASN A 256 12.85 -8.17 -6.96
N ILE A 257 13.32 -9.09 -7.77
CA ILE A 257 13.95 -8.79 -9.04
C ILE A 257 12.93 -8.84 -10.17
N PHE A 258 12.74 -7.72 -10.83
CA PHE A 258 11.83 -7.57 -11.97
C PHE A 258 12.57 -7.19 -13.24
N THR A 259 11.99 -7.58 -14.38
CA THR A 259 12.37 -7.11 -15.70
C THR A 259 11.13 -6.73 -16.50
N ILE A 260 11.28 -5.76 -17.41
CA ILE A 260 10.25 -5.35 -18.35
C ILE A 260 10.68 -5.68 -19.77
N ALA A 261 9.73 -6.07 -20.62
CA ALA A 261 9.96 -6.39 -22.01
C ALA A 261 8.75 -6.03 -22.87
N ALA A 262 8.89 -6.12 -24.18
CA ALA A 262 7.79 -6.01 -25.14
C ALA A 262 8.14 -6.88 -26.37
N ASP A 263 7.15 -7.20 -27.21
CA ASP A 263 7.43 -7.85 -28.49
C ASP A 263 8.17 -6.90 -29.45
N SER A 264 7.91 -5.58 -29.35
CA SER A 264 8.69 -4.52 -29.99
C SER A 264 8.49 -3.20 -29.24
N GLY A 265 9.49 -2.30 -29.29
CA GLY A 265 9.44 -0.96 -28.69
C GLY A 265 9.69 -0.97 -27.17
N ALA A 266 10.38 -1.96 -26.63
CA ALA A 266 10.69 -2.03 -25.20
C ALA A 266 11.50 -0.78 -24.73
N GLU A 267 12.33 -0.22 -25.59
CA GLU A 267 13.10 1.02 -25.38
C GLU A 267 12.23 2.25 -25.15
N TYR A 268 10.96 2.20 -25.55
CA TYR A 268 9.98 3.28 -25.34
C TYR A 268 9.18 3.11 -24.06
N MET A 269 9.41 2.07 -23.28
CA MET A 269 8.72 1.82 -22.01
C MET A 269 9.43 2.50 -20.85
N LYS A 270 8.68 3.27 -20.05
CA LYS A 270 9.11 3.74 -18.73
C LYS A 270 8.17 3.15 -17.69
N ALA A 271 8.69 2.26 -16.85
CA ALA A 271 7.91 1.62 -15.80
C ALA A 271 8.34 2.12 -14.42
N VAL A 272 7.35 2.44 -13.60
CA VAL A 272 7.53 2.90 -12.22
C VAL A 272 6.73 1.98 -11.32
N PHE A 273 7.37 1.47 -10.29
CA PHE A 273 6.76 0.66 -9.25
C PHE A 273 6.53 1.52 -8.01
N THR A 274 5.31 1.50 -7.50
CA THR A 274 4.95 2.18 -6.26
C THR A 274 4.60 1.11 -5.23
N VAL A 275 5.46 0.97 -4.24
CA VAL A 275 5.37 -0.04 -3.18
C VAL A 275 4.88 0.62 -1.91
N THR A 276 3.90 0.01 -1.26
CA THR A 276 3.41 0.42 0.06
C THR A 276 3.70 -0.72 1.03
N GLY A 277 4.66 -0.52 1.91
CA GLY A 277 5.01 -1.48 2.94
C GLY A 277 3.82 -1.79 3.86
N GLN A 278 3.67 -3.05 4.24
CA GLN A 278 2.64 -3.51 5.18
C GLN A 278 3.25 -4.10 6.44
N PHE A 279 2.58 -3.87 7.57
CA PHE A 279 3.05 -4.27 8.90
C PHE A 279 1.92 -4.85 9.72
N GLU A 280 2.22 -5.94 10.47
CA GLU A 280 1.23 -6.55 11.37
C GLU A 280 1.00 -5.74 12.65
N GLY A 281 2.02 -5.02 13.12
CA GLY A 281 1.96 -4.22 14.34
C GLY A 281 2.85 -2.98 14.28
N VAL A 282 2.76 -2.13 15.30
CA VAL A 282 3.45 -0.84 15.37
C VAL A 282 4.10 -0.58 16.74
#